data_2e9a49976e114343820d89c712d87015
#
_entry.id   2e9a49976e114343820d89c712d87015
#
_cell.length_a   1.000
_cell.length_b   1.000
_cell.length_c   1.000
_cell.angle_alpha   90.00
_cell.angle_beta   90.00
_cell.angle_gamma   90.00
#
_symmetry.space_group_name_H-M   'P 1'
#
loop_
_entity.id
_entity.type
_entity.pdbx_description
1 polymer ?
#
loop_
_entity_poly.entity_id
_entity_poly.type
_entity_poly.pdbx_seq_one_letter_code
_entity_poly.pdbx_strand_id
1 'polypeptide(L)'
;MPATPDGRSRSKNGIALGEAVSRALGDRKGIRRFGSAISPLDEALSRVVVDASQRPYLVWRVDFPTTKVGEMDTELFREWFQAFAQNAGITLHIATLYGENNHHIAETCYKGLARALRKAVELDPRQAGRVPST
;
A
#
# COMPACT_ATOMS: atom_id res chain seq x y z
N MET A 1 20.62 -5.94 -18.11
CA MET A 1 19.52 -5.28 -18.77
C MET A 1 19.01 -4.13 -17.92
N PRO A 2 18.92 -2.97 -18.51
CA PRO A 2 18.43 -1.86 -17.71
C PRO A 2 17.02 -2.16 -17.22
N ALA A 3 16.75 -1.72 -16.02
CA ALA A 3 15.42 -1.78 -15.49
C ALA A 3 14.53 -0.94 -16.38
N THR A 4 13.73 -1.57 -17.19
CA THR A 4 12.67 -0.88 -17.90
C THR A 4 11.56 -0.63 -16.90
N PRO A 5 10.69 0.35 -17.12
CA PRO A 5 9.53 0.53 -16.26
C PRO A 5 8.53 -0.59 -16.48
N ASP A 6 8.99 -1.82 -16.37
CA ASP A 6 8.19 -3.00 -16.57
C ASP A 6 7.68 -3.55 -15.25
N GLY A 7 6.71 -4.46 -15.34
CA GLY A 7 6.10 -5.05 -14.17
C GLY A 7 7.07 -5.84 -13.32
N ARG A 8 8.09 -6.43 -13.94
CA ARG A 8 9.07 -7.23 -13.21
C ARG A 8 9.87 -6.40 -12.21
N SER A 9 10.41 -5.25 -12.64
CA SER A 9 11.15 -4.35 -11.77
C SER A 9 10.29 -3.82 -10.65
N ARG A 10 9.07 -3.40 -10.99
CA ARG A 10 8.13 -2.88 -10.01
C ARG A 10 7.73 -3.95 -9.00
N SER A 11 7.41 -5.15 -9.47
CA SER A 11 7.02 -6.25 -8.59
C SER A 11 8.14 -6.62 -7.63
N LYS A 12 9.39 -6.66 -8.09
CA LYS A 12 10.53 -6.95 -7.23
C LYS A 12 10.68 -5.92 -6.13
N ASN A 13 10.49 -4.64 -6.44
CA ASN A 13 10.56 -3.58 -5.45
C ASN A 13 9.45 -3.74 -4.40
N GLY A 14 8.23 -4.02 -4.84
CA GLY A 14 7.10 -4.27 -3.95
C GLY A 14 7.34 -5.48 -3.05
N ILE A 15 7.87 -6.56 -3.59
CA ILE A 15 8.23 -7.77 -2.84
C ILE A 15 9.25 -7.43 -1.75
N ALA A 16 10.34 -6.77 -2.14
CA ALA A 16 11.43 -6.47 -1.21
C ALA A 16 10.97 -5.57 -0.06
N LEU A 17 10.20 -4.53 -0.37
CA LEU A 17 9.67 -3.64 0.66
C LEU A 17 8.66 -4.35 1.55
N GLY A 18 7.80 -5.19 0.97
CA GLY A 18 6.85 -5.97 1.73
C GLY A 18 7.54 -6.92 2.72
N GLU A 19 8.55 -7.64 2.24
CA GLU A 19 9.32 -8.53 3.10
C GLU A 19 10.04 -7.78 4.22
N ALA A 20 10.58 -6.60 3.92
CA ALA A 20 11.23 -5.76 4.93
C ALA A 20 10.24 -5.35 6.01
N VAL A 21 9.03 -4.95 5.64
CA VAL A 21 7.98 -4.60 6.59
C VAL A 21 7.61 -5.81 7.44
N SER A 22 7.41 -6.96 6.82
CA SER A 22 7.05 -8.17 7.54
C SER A 22 8.12 -8.55 8.58
N ARG A 23 9.39 -8.49 8.20
CA ARG A 23 10.50 -8.77 9.12
C ARG A 23 10.55 -7.77 10.26
N ALA A 24 10.34 -6.49 9.95
CA ALA A 24 10.38 -5.43 10.96
C ALA A 24 9.26 -5.58 11.99
N LEU A 25 8.09 -6.05 11.57
CA LEU A 25 6.94 -6.23 12.46
C LEU A 25 7.04 -7.51 13.31
N GLY A 26 7.78 -8.49 12.84
CA GLY A 26 7.93 -9.76 13.57
C GLY A 26 6.57 -10.41 13.88
N ASP A 27 6.30 -10.66 15.16
CA ASP A 27 5.05 -11.28 15.60
C ASP A 27 3.89 -10.26 15.72
N ARG A 28 4.16 -9.01 15.46
CA ARG A 28 3.17 -7.90 15.47
C ARG A 28 2.52 -7.66 16.83
N LYS A 29 3.26 -7.97 17.90
CA LYS A 29 2.77 -7.70 19.26
C LYS A 29 2.66 -6.21 19.54
N GLY A 30 1.56 -5.81 20.15
CA GLY A 30 1.39 -4.48 20.68
C GLY A 30 1.10 -3.38 19.66
N ILE A 31 0.94 -3.72 18.39
CA ILE A 31 0.63 -2.71 17.36
C ILE A 31 -0.86 -2.42 17.31
N ARG A 32 -1.22 -1.27 16.75
CA ARG A 32 -2.63 -0.92 16.54
C ARG A 32 -3.31 -1.87 15.57
N ARG A 33 -2.58 -2.39 14.59
CA ARG A 33 -3.02 -3.27 13.54
C ARG A 33 -3.77 -2.56 12.41
N PHE A 34 -4.67 -1.63 12.72
CA PHE A 34 -5.47 -0.93 11.70
C PHE A 34 -4.97 0.50 11.52
N GLY A 35 -4.95 0.96 10.29
CA GLY A 35 -4.63 2.33 9.96
C GLY A 35 -5.33 2.76 8.70
N SER A 36 -5.69 4.03 8.61
CA SER A 36 -6.30 4.59 7.42
C SER A 36 -5.78 5.98 7.16
N ALA A 37 -5.85 6.39 5.91
CA ALA A 37 -5.49 7.74 5.51
C ALA A 37 -6.30 8.16 4.30
N ILE A 38 -6.62 9.44 4.26
CA ILE A 38 -7.16 10.08 3.06
C ILE A 38 -6.07 11.01 2.58
N SER A 39 -5.60 10.76 1.37
CA SER A 39 -4.40 11.41 0.83
C SER A 39 -4.72 12.22 -0.40
N PRO A 40 -4.60 13.55 -0.33
CA PRO A 40 -4.82 14.41 -1.49
C PRO A 40 -3.51 14.74 -2.19
N LEU A 41 -3.60 15.02 -3.48
CA LEU A 41 -2.58 15.71 -4.24
C LEU A 41 -3.28 16.47 -5.35
N ASP A 42 -3.26 17.80 -5.24
CA ASP A 42 -3.97 18.70 -6.16
C ASP A 42 -5.42 18.24 -6.36
N GLU A 43 -5.82 17.81 -7.56
CA GLU A 43 -7.19 17.41 -7.86
C GLU A 43 -7.50 15.96 -7.49
N ALA A 44 -6.50 15.18 -7.08
CA ALA A 44 -6.67 13.75 -6.80
C ALA A 44 -6.82 13.48 -5.30
N LEU A 45 -7.65 12.52 -4.97
CA LEU A 45 -7.89 12.11 -3.58
C LEU A 45 -8.09 10.61 -3.51
N SER A 46 -7.31 9.94 -2.67
CA SER A 46 -7.44 8.50 -2.46
C SER A 46 -7.59 8.18 -0.97
N ARG A 47 -8.29 7.09 -0.70
CA ARG A 47 -8.44 6.53 0.64
C ARG A 47 -7.71 5.21 0.70
N VAL A 48 -6.89 5.04 1.73
CA VAL A 48 -6.11 3.82 1.94
C VAL A 48 -6.39 3.29 3.34
N VAL A 49 -6.67 2.00 3.44
CA VAL A 49 -6.91 1.32 4.72
C VAL A 49 -6.02 0.10 4.79
N VAL A 50 -5.33 -0.04 5.92
CA VAL A 50 -4.41 -1.16 6.18
C VAL A 50 -4.91 -1.94 7.39
N ASP A 51 -4.92 -3.26 7.24
CA ASP A 51 -5.08 -4.20 8.35
C ASP A 51 -3.84 -5.10 8.36
N ALA A 52 -2.98 -4.93 9.36
CA ALA A 52 -1.74 -5.70 9.49
C ALA A 52 -2.02 -7.07 10.10
N SER A 53 -2.89 -7.83 9.47
CA SER A 53 -3.49 -9.06 9.97
C SER A 53 -2.69 -10.33 9.73
N GLN A 54 -1.65 -10.28 8.92
CA GLN A 54 -0.95 -11.43 8.35
C GLN A 54 -1.80 -12.24 7.35
N ARG A 55 -2.93 -11.68 6.93
CA ARG A 55 -3.75 -12.24 5.85
C ARG A 55 -3.65 -11.31 4.65
N PRO A 56 -2.79 -11.62 3.67
CA PRO A 56 -2.58 -10.73 2.53
C PRO A 56 -3.81 -10.68 1.62
N TYR A 57 -4.22 -9.48 1.30
CA TYR A 57 -5.30 -9.24 0.35
C TYR A 57 -5.22 -7.81 -0.17
N LEU A 58 -5.54 -7.63 -1.44
CA LEU A 58 -5.61 -6.29 -2.03
C LEU A 58 -7.00 -6.06 -2.61
N VAL A 59 -7.63 -4.97 -2.18
CA VAL A 59 -8.82 -4.42 -2.86
C VAL A 59 -8.36 -3.15 -3.57
N TRP A 60 -8.46 -3.16 -4.88
CA TRP A 60 -7.95 -2.09 -5.74
C TRP A 60 -9.10 -1.43 -6.49
N ARG A 61 -9.46 -0.22 -6.09
CA ARG A 61 -10.52 0.58 -6.71
C ARG A 61 -9.93 1.89 -7.20
N VAL A 62 -8.95 1.78 -8.08
CA VAL A 62 -8.24 2.94 -8.63
C VAL A 62 -8.44 2.96 -10.13
N ASP A 63 -9.09 4.01 -10.61
CA ASP A 63 -9.31 4.21 -12.02
C ASP A 63 -8.40 5.33 -12.53
N PHE A 64 -7.60 5.00 -13.52
CA PHE A 64 -6.74 5.98 -14.16
C PHE A 64 -7.41 6.49 -15.44
N PRO A 65 -7.41 7.81 -15.67
CA PRO A 65 -8.00 8.37 -16.91
C PRO A 65 -7.36 7.85 -18.17
N THR A 66 -6.06 7.49 -18.11
CA THR A 66 -5.36 6.90 -19.25
C THR A 66 -4.61 5.67 -18.79
N THR A 67 -4.15 4.86 -19.75
CA THR A 67 -3.47 3.60 -19.43
C THR A 67 -1.99 3.78 -19.10
N LYS A 68 -1.45 4.99 -19.23
CA LYS A 68 -0.03 5.21 -19.02
C LYS A 68 0.27 6.47 -18.23
N VAL A 69 1.35 6.40 -17.45
CA VAL A 69 2.02 7.56 -16.86
C VAL A 69 3.38 7.63 -17.53
N GLY A 70 3.55 8.62 -18.43
CA GLY A 70 4.71 8.64 -19.31
C GLY A 70 4.70 7.39 -20.18
N GLU A 71 5.74 6.58 -20.13
CA GLU A 71 5.82 5.32 -20.88
C GLU A 71 5.40 4.12 -20.04
N MET A 72 5.13 4.31 -18.76
CA MET A 72 4.80 3.23 -17.85
C MET A 72 3.31 2.94 -17.85
N ASP A 73 2.95 1.66 -17.97
CA ASP A 73 1.57 1.21 -17.92
C ASP A 73 1.03 1.35 -16.50
N THR A 74 -0.17 1.91 -16.37
CA THR A 74 -0.81 2.09 -15.06
C THR A 74 -1.14 0.78 -14.35
N GLU A 75 -1.26 -0.33 -15.10
CA GLU A 75 -1.42 -1.66 -14.52
C GLU A 75 -0.27 -2.04 -13.58
N LEU A 76 0.93 -1.49 -13.81
CA LEU A 76 2.10 -1.79 -12.99
C LEU A 76 1.96 -1.29 -11.56
N PHE A 77 1.16 -0.27 -11.33
CA PHE A 77 0.89 0.22 -9.97
C PHE A 77 0.11 -0.84 -9.18
N ARG A 78 -0.92 -1.42 -9.79
CA ARG A 78 -1.69 -2.47 -9.13
C ARG A 78 -0.79 -3.66 -8.79
N GLU A 79 0.07 -4.05 -9.71
CA GLU A 79 1.00 -5.16 -9.50
C GLU A 79 1.95 -4.88 -8.33
N TRP A 80 2.44 -3.65 -8.24
CA TRP A 80 3.30 -3.26 -7.13
C TRP A 80 2.57 -3.39 -5.79
N PHE A 81 1.36 -2.84 -5.69
CA PHE A 81 0.59 -2.89 -4.45
C PHE A 81 0.20 -4.33 -4.09
N GLN A 82 -0.09 -5.15 -5.10
CA GLN A 82 -0.38 -6.57 -4.87
C GLN A 82 0.85 -7.28 -4.29
N ALA A 83 2.01 -7.07 -4.85
CA ALA A 83 3.26 -7.66 -4.38
C ALA A 83 3.58 -7.19 -2.97
N PHE A 84 3.39 -5.90 -2.70
CA PHE A 84 3.63 -5.34 -1.39
C PHE A 84 2.70 -5.95 -0.33
N ALA A 85 1.41 -5.95 -0.58
CA ALA A 85 0.43 -6.51 0.36
C ALA A 85 0.70 -7.98 0.64
N GLN A 86 1.02 -8.75 -0.40
CA GLN A 86 1.29 -10.17 -0.29
C GLN A 86 2.50 -10.44 0.60
N ASN A 87 3.57 -9.69 0.42
CA ASN A 87 4.83 -9.94 1.12
C ASN A 87 4.90 -9.22 2.48
N ALA A 88 4.17 -8.16 2.68
CA ALA A 88 4.04 -7.51 3.98
C ALA A 88 3.06 -8.25 4.91
N GLY A 89 2.22 -9.11 4.35
CA GLY A 89 1.21 -9.81 5.13
C GLY A 89 0.13 -8.86 5.63
N ILE A 90 -0.37 -8.00 4.76
CA ILE A 90 -1.42 -7.04 5.12
C ILE A 90 -2.62 -7.17 4.20
N THR A 91 -3.77 -6.86 4.75
CA THR A 91 -4.96 -6.57 3.95
C THR A 91 -4.94 -5.08 3.64
N LEU A 92 -5.02 -4.76 2.36
CA LEU A 92 -4.87 -3.39 1.87
C LEU A 92 -6.05 -3.03 0.98
N HIS A 93 -6.73 -1.95 1.34
CA HIS A 93 -7.82 -1.40 0.53
C HIS A 93 -7.39 -0.04 0.02
N ILE A 94 -7.44 0.16 -1.29
CA ILE A 94 -7.13 1.45 -1.91
C ILE A 94 -8.28 1.83 -2.83
N ALA A 95 -8.82 3.02 -2.62
CA ALA A 95 -9.86 3.57 -3.45
C ALA A 95 -9.53 5.01 -3.79
N THR A 96 -9.43 5.33 -5.08
CA THR A 96 -9.35 6.71 -5.53
C THR A 96 -10.76 7.25 -5.61
N LEU A 97 -11.02 8.31 -4.87
CA LEU A 97 -12.34 8.91 -4.81
C LEU A 97 -12.59 9.79 -6.04
N TYR A 98 -11.56 10.50 -6.48
CA TYR A 98 -11.56 11.26 -7.73
C TYR A 98 -10.14 11.70 -8.08
N GLY A 99 -9.93 12.07 -9.33
CA GLY A 99 -8.66 12.57 -9.83
C GLY A 99 -8.66 12.62 -11.34
N GLU A 100 -7.80 13.46 -11.90
CA GLU A 100 -7.72 13.65 -13.35
C GLU A 100 -6.34 13.33 -13.92
N ASN A 101 -5.29 13.46 -13.12
CA ASN A 101 -3.93 13.24 -13.54
C ASN A 101 -3.43 11.89 -12.99
N ASN A 102 -2.97 11.02 -13.88
CA ASN A 102 -2.51 9.67 -13.50
C ASN A 102 -1.38 9.70 -12.46
N HIS A 103 -0.42 10.61 -12.63
CA HIS A 103 0.69 10.74 -11.69
C HIS A 103 0.20 11.14 -10.30
N HIS A 104 -0.71 12.12 -10.25
CA HIS A 104 -1.30 12.56 -8.99
C HIS A 104 -2.07 11.44 -8.32
N ILE A 105 -2.85 10.68 -9.10
CA ILE A 105 -3.61 9.55 -8.56
C ILE A 105 -2.66 8.51 -7.95
N ALA A 106 -1.64 8.09 -8.71
CA ALA A 106 -0.68 7.12 -8.22
C ALA A 106 0.00 7.60 -6.95
N GLU A 107 0.43 8.86 -6.92
CA GLU A 107 1.11 9.42 -5.76
C GLU A 107 0.22 9.46 -4.53
N THR A 108 -1.08 9.76 -4.68
CA THR A 108 -2.01 9.71 -3.55
C THR A 108 -2.12 8.31 -2.96
N CYS A 109 -2.04 7.28 -3.81
CA CYS A 109 -2.06 5.90 -3.35
C CYS A 109 -0.81 5.56 -2.53
N TYR A 110 0.37 5.92 -3.01
CA TYR A 110 1.62 5.63 -2.30
C TYR A 110 1.73 6.41 -0.99
N LYS A 111 1.40 7.70 -1.01
CA LYS A 111 1.40 8.51 0.20
C LYS A 111 0.37 8.03 1.20
N GLY A 112 -0.79 7.64 0.70
CA GLY A 112 -1.85 7.08 1.55
C GLY A 112 -1.42 5.79 2.21
N LEU A 113 -0.74 4.91 1.47
CA LEU A 113 -0.20 3.67 2.03
C LEU A 113 0.80 3.97 3.15
N ALA A 114 1.74 4.87 2.90
CA ALA A 114 2.75 5.21 3.90
C ALA A 114 2.11 5.71 5.19
N ARG A 115 1.12 6.59 5.08
CA ARG A 115 0.42 7.16 6.25
C ARG A 115 -0.43 6.13 6.98
N ALA A 116 -1.19 5.32 6.24
CA ALA A 116 -2.04 4.29 6.82
C ALA A 116 -1.20 3.21 7.51
N LEU A 117 -0.12 2.79 6.87
CA LEU A 117 0.79 1.79 7.42
C LEU A 117 1.46 2.31 8.69
N ARG A 118 1.91 3.56 8.68
CA ARG A 118 2.51 4.17 9.87
C ARG A 118 1.58 4.09 11.07
N LYS A 119 0.29 4.37 10.87
CA LYS A 119 -0.70 4.28 11.95
C LYS A 119 -0.91 2.84 12.40
N ALA A 120 -1.00 1.92 11.45
CA ALA A 120 -1.25 0.51 11.75
C ALA A 120 -0.14 -0.12 12.59
N VAL A 121 1.11 0.30 12.36
CA VAL A 121 2.26 -0.29 13.05
C VAL A 121 2.63 0.43 14.34
N GLU A 122 1.97 1.54 14.67
CA GLU A 122 2.21 2.22 15.95
C GLU A 122 1.92 1.30 17.11
N LEU A 123 2.74 1.38 18.15
CA LEU A 123 2.48 0.65 19.37
C LEU A 123 1.27 1.25 20.09
N ASP A 124 0.36 0.38 20.51
CA ASP A 124 -0.82 0.78 21.27
C ASP A 124 -0.66 0.26 22.70
N PRO A 125 -0.55 1.13 23.70
CA PRO A 125 -0.39 0.71 25.10
C PRO A 125 -1.48 -0.23 25.57
N ARG A 126 -2.67 -0.14 25.00
CA ARG A 126 -3.79 -1.03 25.34
C ARG A 126 -3.61 -2.44 24.79
N GLN A 127 -2.70 -2.60 23.85
CA GLN A 127 -2.39 -3.88 23.22
C GLN A 127 -1.02 -4.42 23.66
N ALA A 128 -0.41 -3.80 24.67
CA ALA A 128 0.95 -4.12 25.08
C ALA A 128 1.14 -5.63 25.32
N GLY A 129 2.06 -6.22 24.57
CA GLY A 129 2.37 -7.66 24.68
C GLY A 129 1.37 -8.59 24.01
N ARG A 130 0.31 -8.07 23.43
CA ARG A 130 -0.68 -8.89 22.74
C ARG A 130 -0.38 -9.03 21.26
N VAL A 131 -0.59 -10.22 20.74
CA VAL A 131 -0.63 -10.42 19.28
C VAL A 131 -2.02 -9.99 18.81
N PRO A 132 -2.12 -9.13 17.77
CA PRO A 132 -3.43 -8.72 17.27
C PRO A 132 -4.28 -9.92 16.89
N SER A 133 -5.50 -9.96 17.39
CA SER A 133 -6.38 -11.09 17.10
C SER A 133 -6.92 -11.00 15.67
N THR A 134 -7.22 -12.13 15.11
CA THR A 134 -7.88 -12.21 13.83
C THR A 134 -9.39 -12.04 13.99
#